data_3bcdf378a481d6645e3b52c78a5edef3
#
_entry.id   3bcdf378a481d6645e3b52c78a5edef3
#
_cell.length_a   1.000
_cell.length_b   1.000
_cell.length_c   1.000
_cell.angle_alpha   90.00
_cell.angle_beta   90.00
_cell.angle_gamma   90.00
#
_symmetry.space_group_name_H-M   'P 1'
#
loop_
_entity.id
_entity.type
_entity.pdbx_description
1 polymer ?
#
loop_
_entity_poly.entity_id
_entity_poly.type
_entity_poly.pdbx_seq_one_letter_code
_entity_poly.pdbx_strand_id
1 'polypeptide(L)'
;MKRGLLLIDRGSREREASEELDVICQGIQAKGDYVFTDFCFLEVEPPYIEDGIPKCLKQDIDSLTIVPYFLYPGKKVKNAVTDVMKFQKDTKIKFVVTKQMSMHKTLVDVVKNRISTTLKENEITFSNNEVDVMIIGHGSKDPNAQRSLDYIVNELTDSYRNVSRCWLEIEQPDIFEGIKKCEKGNPKVLIIVFYFLHEGAHVKTDINNDLIPALEKSTIKKAYITKHIGTDQKMVDLILERAKEVEDAN
;
A
#
# COMPACT_ATOMS: atom_id res chain seq x y z
N MET A 1 -16.23 9.73 -24.20
CA MET A 1 -15.69 10.63 -23.16
C MET A 1 -14.22 10.30 -22.98
N LYS A 2 -13.33 11.25 -23.20
CA LYS A 2 -11.88 11.07 -23.02
C LYS A 2 -11.56 11.23 -21.53
N ARG A 3 -10.98 10.19 -20.92
CA ARG A 3 -10.69 10.16 -19.49
C ARG A 3 -9.19 10.22 -19.24
N GLY A 4 -8.79 11.03 -18.26
CA GLY A 4 -7.47 10.97 -17.64
C GLY A 4 -7.54 10.33 -16.26
N LEU A 5 -6.44 9.77 -15.77
CA LEU A 5 -6.31 9.27 -14.40
C LEU A 5 -5.05 9.83 -13.75
N LEU A 6 -5.19 10.32 -12.52
CA LEU A 6 -4.10 10.85 -11.71
C LEU A 6 -4.03 10.12 -10.38
N LEU A 7 -2.90 9.46 -10.12
CA LEU A 7 -2.59 8.94 -8.79
C LEU A 7 -2.08 10.04 -7.88
N ILE A 8 -2.50 10.04 -6.63
CA ILE A 8 -1.93 10.92 -5.60
C ILE A 8 -1.37 10.06 -4.48
N ASP A 9 -0.05 10.05 -4.37
CA ASP A 9 0.68 9.39 -3.31
C ASP A 9 1.15 10.40 -2.25
N ARG A 10 1.63 9.92 -1.12
CA ARG A 10 2.22 10.78 -0.09
C ARG A 10 3.50 11.44 -0.55
N GLY A 11 4.31 10.71 -1.29
CA GLY A 11 5.70 11.01 -1.61
C GLY A 11 6.70 10.29 -0.70
N SER A 12 7.87 10.07 -1.26
CA SER A 12 9.02 9.45 -0.59
C SER A 12 10.29 10.18 -1.01
N ARG A 13 11.32 10.20 -0.15
CA ARG A 13 12.65 10.69 -0.53
C ARG A 13 13.45 9.68 -1.35
N GLU A 14 12.95 8.45 -1.43
CA GLU A 14 13.56 7.37 -2.20
C GLU A 14 13.02 7.40 -3.62
N ARG A 15 13.92 7.47 -4.59
CA ARG A 15 13.61 7.53 -6.02
C ARG A 15 12.80 6.32 -6.49
N GLU A 16 13.00 5.18 -5.84
CA GLU A 16 12.28 3.94 -6.12
C GLU A 16 10.75 4.12 -6.07
N ALA A 17 10.23 5.00 -5.19
CA ALA A 17 8.79 5.24 -5.11
C ALA A 17 8.24 5.87 -6.41
N SER A 18 8.94 6.84 -6.99
CA SER A 18 8.56 7.43 -8.28
C SER A 18 8.65 6.41 -9.42
N GLU A 19 9.71 5.60 -9.44
CA GLU A 19 9.91 4.54 -10.45
C GLU A 19 8.79 3.48 -10.37
N GLU A 20 8.37 3.11 -9.17
CA GLU A 20 7.25 2.18 -8.96
C GLU A 20 5.91 2.78 -9.42
N LEU A 21 5.67 4.07 -9.15
CA LEU A 21 4.46 4.75 -9.64
C LEU A 21 4.42 4.88 -11.16
N ASP A 22 5.58 5.10 -11.82
CA ASP A 22 5.68 5.06 -13.27
C ASP A 22 5.26 3.69 -13.83
N VAL A 23 5.72 2.59 -13.22
CA VAL A 23 5.32 1.23 -13.62
C VAL A 23 3.82 1.00 -13.42
N ILE A 24 3.26 1.47 -12.32
CA ILE A 24 1.80 1.40 -12.05
C ILE A 24 1.03 2.21 -13.10
N CYS A 25 1.44 3.45 -13.40
CA CYS A 25 0.82 4.28 -14.43
C CYS A 25 0.86 3.62 -15.82
N GLN A 26 1.99 3.03 -16.20
CA GLN A 26 2.11 2.26 -17.45
C GLN A 26 1.15 1.06 -17.46
N GLY A 27 1.02 0.35 -16.34
CA GLY A 27 0.06 -0.74 -16.20
C GLY A 27 -1.40 -0.29 -16.36
N ILE A 28 -1.75 0.86 -15.75
CA ILE A 28 -3.08 1.47 -15.89
C ILE A 28 -3.32 1.88 -17.34
N GLN A 29 -2.35 2.53 -17.99
CA GLN A 29 -2.43 2.95 -19.39
C GLN A 29 -2.61 1.76 -20.34
N ALA A 30 -1.98 0.62 -20.05
CA ALA A 30 -2.06 -0.58 -20.88
C ALA A 30 -3.38 -1.34 -20.73
N LYS A 31 -4.01 -1.30 -19.56
CA LYS A 31 -5.22 -2.07 -19.23
C LYS A 31 -6.49 -1.23 -19.20
N GLY A 32 -6.38 0.03 -18.82
CA GLY A 32 -7.52 0.94 -18.70
C GLY A 32 -7.79 1.71 -19.99
N ASP A 33 -8.97 2.28 -20.06
CA ASP A 33 -9.39 3.13 -21.18
C ASP A 33 -9.14 4.62 -20.84
N TYR A 34 -7.85 4.97 -20.61
CA TYR A 34 -7.42 6.32 -20.30
C TYR A 34 -6.50 6.85 -21.39
N VAL A 35 -6.77 8.07 -21.86
CA VAL A 35 -5.91 8.76 -22.85
C VAL A 35 -4.65 9.33 -22.20
N PHE A 36 -4.68 9.47 -20.87
CA PHE A 36 -3.57 9.99 -20.08
C PHE A 36 -3.60 9.42 -18.66
N THR A 37 -2.44 8.99 -18.16
CA THR A 37 -2.22 8.57 -16.77
C THR A 37 -0.97 9.23 -16.24
N ASP A 38 -1.00 9.68 -15.00
CA ASP A 38 0.15 10.30 -14.34
C ASP A 38 0.02 10.16 -12.82
N PHE A 39 1.02 10.61 -12.09
CA PHE A 39 0.99 10.70 -10.63
C PHE A 39 1.52 12.05 -10.15
N CYS A 40 1.17 12.40 -8.92
CA CYS A 40 1.76 13.49 -8.16
C CYS A 40 1.80 13.15 -6.68
N PHE A 41 2.50 13.98 -5.93
CA PHE A 41 2.68 13.78 -4.50
C PHE A 41 1.93 14.85 -3.69
N LEU A 42 1.45 14.43 -2.52
CA LEU A 42 0.85 15.34 -1.54
C LEU A 42 1.92 16.19 -0.85
N GLU A 43 3.08 15.60 -0.59
CA GLU A 43 4.19 16.21 0.15
C GLU A 43 5.51 15.49 -0.19
N VAL A 44 6.59 15.88 0.44
CA VAL A 44 7.93 15.28 0.41
C VAL A 44 8.75 15.66 -0.82
N GLU A 45 8.27 15.41 -2.04
CA GLU A 45 8.98 15.69 -3.30
C GLU A 45 8.02 16.06 -4.43
N PRO A 46 8.49 16.81 -5.44
CA PRO A 46 7.71 17.08 -6.65
C PRO A 46 7.62 15.83 -7.57
N PRO A 47 6.63 15.79 -8.51
CA PRO A 47 5.63 16.82 -8.74
C PRO A 47 4.56 16.85 -7.65
N TYR A 48 4.22 18.05 -7.15
CA TYR A 48 3.14 18.21 -6.18
C TYR A 48 1.78 18.27 -6.88
N ILE A 49 0.68 18.29 -6.09
CA ILE A 49 -0.70 18.43 -6.62
C ILE A 49 -0.82 19.68 -7.48
N GLU A 50 -0.15 20.77 -7.08
CA GLU A 50 -0.10 22.05 -7.81
C GLU A 50 0.61 21.97 -9.16
N ASP A 51 1.43 20.96 -9.37
CA ASP A 51 2.09 20.67 -10.65
C ASP A 51 1.30 19.64 -11.46
N GLY A 52 0.85 18.58 -10.81
CA GLY A 52 0.18 17.44 -11.44
C GLY A 52 -1.18 17.80 -12.03
N ILE A 53 -2.04 18.51 -11.29
CA ILE A 53 -3.36 18.90 -11.78
C ILE A 53 -3.27 19.80 -13.02
N PRO A 54 -2.50 20.91 -13.04
CA PRO A 54 -2.36 21.73 -14.23
C PRO A 54 -1.79 20.98 -15.44
N LYS A 55 -0.93 19.98 -15.23
CA LYS A 55 -0.43 19.11 -16.30
C LYS A 55 -1.56 18.27 -16.90
N CYS A 56 -2.43 17.69 -16.06
CA CYS A 56 -3.62 16.97 -16.51
C CYS A 56 -4.60 17.85 -17.27
N LEU A 57 -4.84 19.08 -16.78
CA LEU A 57 -5.80 20.02 -17.40
C LEU A 57 -5.36 20.52 -18.80
N LYS A 58 -4.10 20.36 -19.16
CA LYS A 58 -3.58 20.64 -20.51
C LYS A 58 -3.82 19.51 -21.51
N GLN A 59 -4.26 18.36 -21.01
CA GLN A 59 -4.56 17.20 -21.86
C GLN A 59 -5.96 17.35 -22.46
N ASP A 60 -6.19 16.70 -23.61
CA ASP A 60 -7.48 16.65 -24.29
C ASP A 60 -8.39 15.60 -23.62
N ILE A 61 -8.90 15.94 -22.43
CA ILE A 61 -9.75 15.09 -21.59
C ILE A 61 -11.07 15.78 -21.22
N ASP A 62 -12.12 15.01 -21.09
CA ASP A 62 -13.44 15.46 -20.63
C ASP A 62 -13.59 15.31 -19.11
N SER A 63 -12.90 14.31 -18.53
CA SER A 63 -12.93 14.03 -17.09
C SER A 63 -11.57 13.54 -16.58
N LEU A 64 -11.31 13.79 -15.30
CA LEU A 64 -10.12 13.36 -14.58
C LEU A 64 -10.52 12.51 -13.37
N THR A 65 -10.14 11.24 -13.41
CA THR A 65 -10.29 10.33 -12.28
C THR A 65 -9.08 10.47 -11.35
N ILE A 66 -9.34 10.80 -10.11
CA ILE A 66 -8.32 11.06 -9.09
C ILE A 66 -8.34 9.92 -8.10
N VAL A 67 -7.20 9.28 -7.94
CA VAL A 67 -7.03 8.09 -7.11
C VAL A 67 -6.09 8.41 -5.96
N PRO A 68 -6.60 8.58 -4.73
CA PRO A 68 -5.77 8.64 -3.54
C PRO A 68 -5.08 7.28 -3.32
N TYR A 69 -3.79 7.20 -3.67
CA TYR A 69 -3.00 5.96 -3.60
C TYR A 69 -2.42 5.77 -2.20
N PHE A 70 -3.30 5.38 -1.26
CA PHE A 70 -2.99 5.19 0.16
C PHE A 70 -3.57 3.88 0.68
N LEU A 71 -2.81 3.14 1.49
CA LEU A 71 -3.28 1.91 2.14
C LEU A 71 -4.23 2.17 3.31
N TYR A 72 -4.21 3.36 3.88
CA TYR A 72 -4.99 3.70 5.06
C TYR A 72 -5.84 4.94 4.82
N PRO A 73 -7.07 4.99 5.38
CA PRO A 73 -7.81 6.23 5.48
C PRO A 73 -7.11 7.17 6.48
N GLY A 74 -7.42 8.47 6.43
CA GLY A 74 -6.93 9.40 7.42
C GLY A 74 -6.77 10.82 6.90
N LYS A 75 -6.08 11.64 7.70
CA LYS A 75 -5.91 13.07 7.42
C LYS A 75 -5.22 13.35 6.07
N LYS A 76 -4.22 12.52 5.71
CA LYS A 76 -3.48 12.69 4.45
C LYS A 76 -4.39 12.52 3.23
N VAL A 77 -5.24 11.48 3.23
CA VAL A 77 -6.24 11.27 2.16
C VAL A 77 -7.21 12.45 2.07
N LYS A 78 -7.72 12.90 3.22
CA LYS A 78 -8.62 14.06 3.26
C LYS A 78 -7.96 15.34 2.73
N ASN A 79 -6.71 15.58 3.09
CA ASN A 79 -5.94 16.72 2.60
C ASN A 79 -5.76 16.63 1.08
N ALA A 80 -5.30 15.48 0.56
CA ALA A 80 -5.10 15.27 -0.87
C ALA A 80 -6.39 15.56 -1.66
N VAL A 81 -7.54 15.02 -1.22
CA VAL A 81 -8.82 15.27 -1.86
C VAL A 81 -9.21 16.76 -1.78
N THR A 82 -9.01 17.40 -0.61
CA THR A 82 -9.33 18.81 -0.42
C THR A 82 -8.49 19.69 -1.35
N ASP A 83 -7.19 19.42 -1.47
CA ASP A 83 -6.28 20.23 -2.29
C ASP A 83 -6.61 20.09 -3.78
N VAL A 84 -6.88 18.87 -4.24
CA VAL A 84 -7.33 18.62 -5.61
C VAL A 84 -8.63 19.34 -5.93
N MET A 85 -9.62 19.26 -5.04
CA MET A 85 -10.95 19.86 -5.31
C MET A 85 -10.96 21.39 -5.36
N LYS A 86 -9.88 22.06 -4.92
CA LYS A 86 -9.69 23.50 -5.14
C LYS A 86 -9.63 23.83 -6.63
N PHE A 87 -9.00 22.97 -7.44
CA PHE A 87 -8.86 23.17 -8.89
C PHE A 87 -10.14 22.92 -9.68
N GLN A 88 -11.12 22.17 -9.13
CA GLN A 88 -12.38 21.89 -9.82
C GLN A 88 -13.14 23.17 -10.20
N LYS A 89 -12.99 24.25 -9.43
CA LYS A 89 -13.68 25.52 -9.64
C LYS A 89 -13.19 26.27 -10.89
N ASP A 90 -11.95 25.98 -11.31
CA ASP A 90 -11.26 26.73 -12.37
C ASP A 90 -11.28 25.98 -13.71
N THR A 91 -12.01 24.85 -13.79
CA THR A 91 -12.08 24.03 -15.01
C THR A 91 -13.47 23.48 -15.27
N LYS A 92 -13.76 23.21 -16.56
CA LYS A 92 -14.95 22.46 -17.00
C LYS A 92 -14.73 20.95 -17.01
N ILE A 93 -13.48 20.48 -16.91
CA ILE A 93 -13.15 19.06 -16.81
C ILE A 93 -13.73 18.53 -15.51
N LYS A 94 -14.52 17.47 -15.59
CA LYS A 94 -15.17 16.85 -14.42
C LYS A 94 -14.16 16.05 -13.63
N PHE A 95 -13.99 16.36 -12.33
CA PHE A 95 -13.20 15.54 -11.42
C PHE A 95 -14.09 14.48 -10.76
N VAL A 96 -13.63 13.25 -10.74
CA VAL A 96 -14.20 12.17 -9.94
C VAL A 96 -13.10 11.58 -9.04
N VAL A 97 -13.40 11.41 -7.76
CA VAL A 97 -12.42 10.97 -6.77
C VAL A 97 -12.82 9.61 -6.23
N THR A 98 -11.89 8.67 -6.30
CA THR A 98 -12.11 7.32 -5.78
C THR A 98 -11.93 7.25 -4.26
N LYS A 99 -12.32 6.13 -3.67
CA LYS A 99 -11.83 5.75 -2.34
C LYS A 99 -10.33 5.40 -2.43
N GLN A 100 -9.64 5.48 -1.30
CA GLN A 100 -8.28 4.97 -1.18
C GLN A 100 -8.27 3.42 -1.30
N MET A 101 -7.07 2.81 -1.34
CA MET A 101 -6.90 1.37 -1.61
C MET A 101 -7.37 0.45 -0.47
N SER A 102 -7.50 0.96 0.76
CA SER A 102 -7.74 0.16 1.97
C SER A 102 -8.99 -0.74 1.93
N MET A 103 -8.98 -1.77 2.77
CA MET A 103 -10.10 -2.69 3.02
C MET A 103 -10.65 -3.34 1.73
N HIS A 104 -9.73 -3.84 0.89
CA HIS A 104 -10.08 -4.49 -0.36
C HIS A 104 -9.50 -5.91 -0.44
N LYS A 105 -10.29 -6.86 -0.97
CA LYS A 105 -9.87 -8.26 -1.10
C LYS A 105 -8.58 -8.41 -1.92
N THR A 106 -8.40 -7.59 -2.95
CA THR A 106 -7.19 -7.60 -3.77
C THR A 106 -5.92 -7.36 -2.95
N LEU A 107 -5.95 -6.53 -1.89
CA LEU A 107 -4.81 -6.35 -1.00
C LEU A 107 -4.48 -7.62 -0.21
N VAL A 108 -5.50 -8.38 0.18
CA VAL A 108 -5.31 -9.70 0.81
C VAL A 108 -4.61 -10.65 -0.16
N ASP A 109 -5.03 -10.66 -1.42
CA ASP A 109 -4.44 -11.48 -2.47
C ASP A 109 -2.98 -11.07 -2.78
N VAL A 110 -2.67 -9.77 -2.75
CA VAL A 110 -1.29 -9.28 -2.86
C VAL A 110 -0.43 -9.78 -1.70
N VAL A 111 -0.93 -9.68 -0.47
CA VAL A 111 -0.22 -10.18 0.71
C VAL A 111 0.00 -11.69 0.63
N LYS A 112 -1.01 -12.48 0.27
CA LYS A 112 -0.88 -13.93 0.05
C LYS A 112 0.17 -14.23 -1.02
N ASN A 113 0.20 -13.46 -2.09
CA ASN A 113 1.20 -13.61 -3.15
C ASN A 113 2.62 -13.31 -2.64
N ARG A 114 2.82 -12.24 -1.85
CA ARG A 114 4.11 -11.93 -1.22
C ARG A 114 4.59 -13.07 -0.31
N ILE A 115 3.71 -13.61 0.53
CA ILE A 115 4.02 -14.75 1.40
C ILE A 115 4.41 -15.97 0.56
N SER A 116 3.60 -16.33 -0.42
CA SER A 116 3.85 -17.50 -1.29
C SER A 116 5.16 -17.38 -2.06
N THR A 117 5.47 -16.19 -2.58
CA THR A 117 6.73 -15.91 -3.28
C THR A 117 7.92 -16.06 -2.33
N THR A 118 7.84 -15.49 -1.12
CA THR A 118 8.90 -15.62 -0.12
C THR A 118 9.14 -17.06 0.30
N LEU A 119 8.08 -17.86 0.49
CA LEU A 119 8.21 -19.29 0.78
C LEU A 119 8.93 -20.04 -0.35
N LYS A 120 8.59 -19.75 -1.61
CA LYS A 120 9.23 -20.39 -2.78
C LYS A 120 10.69 -19.97 -2.93
N GLU A 121 11.00 -18.70 -2.85
CA GLU A 121 12.36 -18.16 -3.00
C GLU A 121 13.33 -18.70 -1.93
N ASN A 122 12.81 -19.08 -0.75
CA ASN A 122 13.59 -19.65 0.34
C ASN A 122 13.45 -21.17 0.47
N GLU A 123 12.88 -21.84 -0.54
CA GLU A 123 12.73 -23.32 -0.60
C GLU A 123 11.99 -23.90 0.62
N ILE A 124 11.01 -23.16 1.15
CA ILE A 124 10.25 -23.56 2.32
C ILE A 124 9.07 -24.43 1.92
N THR A 125 9.09 -25.67 2.38
CA THR A 125 8.11 -26.71 2.03
C THR A 125 6.98 -26.88 3.06
N PHE A 126 6.90 -26.00 4.06
CA PHE A 126 5.80 -26.04 5.04
C PHE A 126 4.46 -25.70 4.38
N SER A 127 3.42 -26.40 4.80
CA SER A 127 2.05 -26.04 4.44
C SER A 127 1.62 -24.76 5.15
N ASN A 128 0.65 -24.03 4.60
CA ASN A 128 0.24 -22.73 5.15
C ASN A 128 -0.20 -22.81 6.63
N ASN A 129 -0.81 -23.93 7.06
CA ASN A 129 -1.20 -24.16 8.46
C ASN A 129 -0.02 -24.46 9.40
N GLU A 130 1.21 -24.42 8.92
CA GLU A 130 2.46 -24.52 9.70
C GLU A 130 3.24 -23.20 9.70
N VAL A 131 2.77 -22.21 8.94
CA VAL A 131 3.39 -20.88 8.76
C VAL A 131 2.71 -19.87 9.69
N ASP A 132 3.51 -19.15 10.45
CA ASP A 132 3.07 -17.95 11.18
C ASP A 132 3.34 -16.71 10.34
N VAL A 133 2.43 -15.75 10.39
CA VAL A 133 2.54 -14.49 9.67
C VAL A 133 2.48 -13.33 10.66
N MET A 134 3.42 -12.41 10.55
CA MET A 134 3.37 -11.13 11.25
C MET A 134 3.35 -10.00 10.23
N ILE A 135 2.33 -9.14 10.30
CA ILE A 135 2.18 -8.00 9.39
C ILE A 135 2.62 -6.74 10.11
N ILE A 136 3.56 -6.02 9.50
CA ILE A 136 4.05 -4.74 10.03
C ILE A 136 3.40 -3.61 9.26
N GLY A 137 2.61 -2.78 9.97
CA GLY A 137 2.06 -1.53 9.46
C GLY A 137 2.84 -0.32 9.96
N HIS A 138 2.60 0.84 9.33
CA HIS A 138 3.29 2.08 9.73
C HIS A 138 2.87 2.55 11.15
N GLY A 139 1.61 2.43 11.46
CA GLY A 139 1.00 3.05 12.64
C GLY A 139 0.33 4.39 12.31
N SER A 140 -0.69 4.74 13.07
CA SER A 140 -1.46 5.97 12.87
C SER A 140 -2.23 6.36 14.13
N LYS A 141 -2.42 7.66 14.34
CA LYS A 141 -3.34 8.19 15.36
C LYS A 141 -4.82 8.06 14.96
N ASP A 142 -5.11 7.70 13.69
CA ASP A 142 -6.48 7.49 13.21
C ASP A 142 -6.89 6.03 13.43
N PRO A 143 -7.92 5.75 14.26
CA PRO A 143 -8.35 4.38 14.55
C PRO A 143 -8.87 3.63 13.30
N ASN A 144 -9.23 4.34 12.22
CA ASN A 144 -9.61 3.69 10.98
C ASN A 144 -8.40 3.08 10.24
N ALA A 145 -7.19 3.55 10.50
CA ALA A 145 -5.98 2.94 9.96
C ALA A 145 -5.76 1.55 10.57
N GLN A 146 -5.97 1.39 11.89
CA GLN A 146 -5.94 0.09 12.55
C GLN A 146 -6.92 -0.89 11.91
N ARG A 147 -8.18 -0.48 11.70
CA ARG A 147 -9.21 -1.32 11.06
C ARG A 147 -8.79 -1.81 9.68
N SER A 148 -8.05 -0.99 8.93
CA SER A 148 -7.57 -1.38 7.59
C SER A 148 -6.56 -2.52 7.67
N LEU A 149 -5.65 -2.50 8.65
CA LEU A 149 -4.71 -3.60 8.86
C LEU A 149 -5.39 -4.81 9.51
N ASP A 150 -6.31 -4.59 10.46
CA ASP A 150 -7.11 -5.66 11.08
C ASP A 150 -7.93 -6.43 10.02
N TYR A 151 -8.45 -5.75 9.00
CA TYR A 151 -9.11 -6.40 7.88
C TYR A 151 -8.17 -7.42 7.19
N ILE A 152 -6.93 -7.03 6.87
CA ILE A 152 -5.94 -7.93 6.25
C ILE A 152 -5.62 -9.11 7.19
N VAL A 153 -5.38 -8.85 8.48
CA VAL A 153 -5.10 -9.89 9.49
C VAL A 153 -6.24 -10.90 9.54
N ASN A 154 -7.48 -10.43 9.65
CA ASN A 154 -8.67 -11.28 9.78
C ASN A 154 -8.86 -12.17 8.55
N GLU A 155 -8.70 -11.62 7.34
CA GLU A 155 -8.84 -12.37 6.07
C GLU A 155 -7.73 -13.43 5.87
N LEU A 156 -6.62 -13.33 6.60
CA LEU A 156 -5.52 -14.29 6.54
C LEU A 156 -5.60 -15.35 7.64
N THR A 157 -6.36 -15.13 8.71
CA THR A 157 -6.37 -15.98 9.92
C THR A 157 -6.71 -17.44 9.62
N ASP A 158 -7.65 -17.69 8.73
CA ASP A 158 -8.03 -19.07 8.34
C ASP A 158 -7.05 -19.72 7.36
N SER A 159 -6.11 -18.95 6.81
CA SER A 159 -5.16 -19.42 5.80
C SER A 159 -3.81 -19.82 6.38
N TYR A 160 -3.45 -19.38 7.58
CA TYR A 160 -2.14 -19.61 8.21
C TYR A 160 -2.29 -20.03 9.66
N ARG A 161 -1.21 -20.62 10.25
CA ARG A 161 -1.25 -21.15 11.62
C ARG A 161 -1.59 -20.07 12.65
N ASN A 162 -0.89 -18.95 12.59
CA ASN A 162 -1.15 -17.76 13.39
C ASN A 162 -0.91 -16.52 12.52
N VAL A 163 -1.78 -15.54 12.66
CA VAL A 163 -1.61 -14.24 12.01
C VAL A 163 -1.64 -13.15 13.09
N SER A 164 -0.65 -12.29 13.07
CA SER A 164 -0.52 -11.19 14.02
C SER A 164 -0.10 -9.91 13.30
N ARG A 165 -0.19 -8.80 14.01
CA ARG A 165 0.32 -7.51 13.53
C ARG A 165 1.15 -6.80 14.59
N CYS A 166 2.02 -5.92 14.12
CA CYS A 166 2.70 -4.92 14.91
C CYS A 166 2.89 -3.63 14.09
N TRP A 167 3.47 -2.63 14.70
CA TRP A 167 3.58 -1.30 14.13
C TRP A 167 5.02 -0.81 14.17
N LEU A 168 5.41 0.01 13.18
CA LEU A 168 6.71 0.69 13.20
C LEU A 168 6.74 1.77 14.26
N GLU A 169 5.67 2.56 14.35
CA GLU A 169 5.59 3.69 15.26
C GLU A 169 4.16 3.96 15.74
N ILE A 170 4.02 4.86 16.72
CA ILE A 170 2.75 5.42 17.22
C ILE A 170 1.89 4.43 18.00
N GLU A 171 1.80 3.18 17.57
CA GLU A 171 0.85 2.18 18.10
C GLU A 171 1.57 0.97 18.70
N GLN A 172 0.82 0.17 19.45
CA GLN A 172 1.29 -1.07 20.06
C GLN A 172 0.52 -2.29 19.52
N PRO A 173 1.15 -3.49 19.49
CA PRO A 173 2.55 -3.75 19.83
C PRO A 173 3.52 -3.15 18.83
N ASP A 174 4.69 -2.71 19.28
CA ASP A 174 5.82 -2.38 18.42
C ASP A 174 6.49 -3.65 17.84
N ILE A 175 7.56 -3.50 17.07
CA ILE A 175 8.26 -4.62 16.43
C ILE A 175 8.82 -5.60 17.49
N PHE A 176 9.42 -5.12 18.57
CA PHE A 176 10.01 -5.98 19.61
C PHE A 176 8.93 -6.79 20.34
N GLU A 177 7.84 -6.16 20.70
CA GLU A 177 6.69 -6.83 21.34
C GLU A 177 6.01 -7.81 20.38
N GLY A 178 5.90 -7.44 19.08
CA GLY A 178 5.38 -8.30 18.02
C GLY A 178 6.19 -9.58 17.87
N ILE A 179 7.52 -9.48 17.75
CA ILE A 179 8.43 -10.63 17.69
C ILE A 179 8.34 -11.48 18.96
N LYS A 180 8.34 -10.86 20.14
CA LYS A 180 8.19 -11.58 21.41
C LYS A 180 6.86 -12.32 21.53
N LYS A 181 5.80 -11.79 20.96
CA LYS A 181 4.49 -12.46 20.88
C LYS A 181 4.55 -13.67 19.94
N CYS A 182 5.18 -13.51 18.75
CA CYS A 182 5.38 -14.62 17.82
C CYS A 182 6.22 -15.73 18.43
N GLU A 183 7.31 -15.39 19.13
CA GLU A 183 8.20 -16.33 19.81
C GLU A 183 7.46 -17.25 20.78
N LYS A 184 6.52 -16.72 21.57
CA LYS A 184 5.68 -17.51 22.50
C LYS A 184 4.86 -18.59 21.78
N GLY A 185 4.52 -18.37 20.52
CA GLY A 185 3.83 -19.33 19.65
C GLY A 185 4.73 -20.46 19.14
N ASN A 186 6.04 -20.39 19.38
CA ASN A 186 7.06 -21.32 18.90
C ASN A 186 6.89 -21.66 17.39
N PRO A 187 7.04 -20.67 16.48
CA PRO A 187 6.81 -20.86 15.06
C PRO A 187 7.84 -21.78 14.42
N LYS A 188 7.40 -22.71 13.55
CA LYS A 188 8.30 -23.47 12.69
C LYS A 188 8.96 -22.57 11.66
N VAL A 189 8.20 -21.62 11.13
CA VAL A 189 8.63 -20.53 10.25
C VAL A 189 7.75 -19.32 10.49
N LEU A 190 8.36 -18.15 10.53
CA LEU A 190 7.70 -16.86 10.62
C LEU A 190 7.91 -16.08 9.33
N ILE A 191 6.84 -15.70 8.66
CA ILE A 191 6.88 -14.78 7.53
C ILE A 191 6.48 -13.39 8.01
N ILE A 192 7.35 -12.42 7.77
CA ILE A 192 7.17 -11.03 8.17
C ILE A 192 6.80 -10.23 6.93
N VAL A 193 5.60 -9.67 6.92
CA VAL A 193 5.06 -8.90 5.81
C VAL A 193 5.19 -7.42 6.11
N PHE A 194 5.93 -6.70 5.27
CA PHE A 194 5.95 -5.25 5.27
C PHE A 194 4.78 -4.71 4.45
N TYR A 195 3.73 -4.25 5.15
CA TYR A 195 2.50 -3.76 4.52
C TYR A 195 2.62 -2.27 4.17
N PHE A 196 3.43 -2.00 3.13
CA PHE A 196 3.75 -0.67 2.61
C PHE A 196 3.62 -0.65 1.10
N LEU A 197 3.21 0.50 0.54
CA LEU A 197 3.17 0.67 -0.93
C LEU A 197 4.58 0.69 -1.52
N HIS A 198 5.51 1.38 -0.86
CA HIS A 198 6.88 1.58 -1.32
C HIS A 198 7.88 1.22 -0.23
N GLU A 199 9.09 0.83 -0.61
CA GLU A 199 10.22 0.66 0.29
C GLU A 199 10.92 2.01 0.50
N GLY A 200 10.37 2.82 1.41
CA GLY A 200 10.97 4.09 1.79
C GLY A 200 12.19 3.95 2.71
N ALA A 201 12.97 5.03 2.87
CA ALA A 201 14.15 5.07 3.74
C ALA A 201 13.84 4.63 5.19
N HIS A 202 12.67 5.00 5.70
CA HIS A 202 12.23 4.57 7.03
C HIS A 202 12.11 3.06 7.14
N VAL A 203 11.49 2.39 6.16
CA VAL A 203 11.35 0.93 6.16
C VAL A 203 12.71 0.24 6.21
N LYS A 204 13.68 0.69 5.40
CA LYS A 204 15.05 0.15 5.41
C LYS A 204 15.73 0.38 6.76
N THR A 205 15.55 1.55 7.36
CA THR A 205 16.10 1.91 8.66
C THR A 205 15.49 1.06 9.77
N ASP A 206 14.16 0.91 9.79
CA ASP A 206 13.44 0.17 10.82
C ASP A 206 13.69 -1.34 10.75
N ILE A 207 13.91 -1.89 9.54
CA ILE A 207 14.39 -3.27 9.37
C ILE A 207 15.72 -3.46 10.11
N ASN A 208 16.68 -2.58 9.88
CA ASN A 208 18.03 -2.71 10.44
C ASN A 208 18.08 -2.39 11.93
N ASN A 209 17.34 -1.40 12.39
CA ASN A 209 17.44 -0.90 13.76
C ASN A 209 16.54 -1.64 14.75
N ASP A 210 15.39 -2.13 14.28
CA ASP A 210 14.38 -2.72 15.16
C ASP A 210 14.14 -4.19 14.86
N LEU A 211 13.86 -4.56 13.60
CA LEU A 211 13.45 -5.92 13.27
C LEU A 211 14.61 -6.92 13.37
N ILE A 212 15.76 -6.62 12.79
CA ILE A 212 16.92 -7.54 12.85
C ILE A 212 17.37 -7.73 14.30
N PRO A 213 17.58 -6.69 15.12
CA PRO A 213 17.92 -6.87 16.53
C PRO A 213 16.86 -7.60 17.36
N ALA A 214 15.57 -7.43 17.05
CA ALA A 214 14.50 -8.17 17.71
C ALA A 214 14.55 -9.66 17.37
N LEU A 215 14.81 -10.02 16.11
CA LEU A 215 14.97 -11.40 15.67
C LEU A 215 16.22 -12.05 16.26
N GLU A 216 17.35 -11.36 16.29
CA GLU A 216 18.62 -11.86 16.89
C GLU A 216 18.48 -12.18 18.37
N LYS A 217 17.66 -11.42 19.10
CA LYS A 217 17.37 -11.66 20.54
C LYS A 217 16.31 -12.74 20.77
N SER A 218 15.61 -13.18 19.72
CA SER A 218 14.53 -14.17 19.82
C SER A 218 15.06 -15.59 19.64
N THR A 219 14.24 -16.58 20.02
CA THR A 219 14.50 -18.00 19.77
C THR A 219 13.99 -18.46 18.40
N ILE A 220 13.42 -17.58 17.59
CA ILE A 220 12.85 -17.88 16.27
C ILE A 220 14.00 -18.17 15.30
N LYS A 221 14.09 -19.43 14.83
CA LYS A 221 15.20 -19.89 13.98
C LYS A 221 15.00 -19.61 12.48
N LYS A 222 13.75 -19.52 12.03
CA LYS A 222 13.39 -19.34 10.62
C LYS A 222 12.41 -18.18 10.51
N ALA A 223 12.92 -17.01 10.20
CA ALA A 223 12.14 -15.82 9.91
C ALA A 223 12.55 -15.24 8.56
N TYR A 224 11.57 -14.90 7.74
CA TYR A 224 11.79 -14.37 6.40
C TYR A 224 10.93 -13.15 6.17
N ILE A 225 11.50 -12.14 5.53
CA ILE A 225 10.85 -10.86 5.26
C ILE A 225 10.37 -10.86 3.81
N THR A 226 9.13 -10.49 3.58
CA THR A 226 8.61 -10.35 2.21
C THR A 226 9.06 -9.02 1.60
N LYS A 227 9.01 -8.94 0.27
CA LYS A 227 8.98 -7.64 -0.39
C LYS A 227 7.72 -6.88 0.04
N HIS A 228 7.76 -5.54 -0.02
CA HIS A 228 6.60 -4.67 0.15
C HIS A 228 5.55 -4.89 -0.96
N ILE A 229 4.42 -4.18 -0.93
CA ILE A 229 3.34 -4.30 -1.94
C ILE A 229 3.88 -3.98 -3.34
N GLY A 230 4.52 -2.81 -3.50
CA GLY A 230 5.23 -2.43 -4.73
C GLY A 230 4.36 -2.46 -5.99
N THR A 231 4.98 -2.83 -7.10
CA THR A 231 4.39 -2.83 -8.45
C THR A 231 3.62 -4.12 -8.79
N ASP A 232 2.98 -4.77 -7.81
CA ASP A 232 2.17 -5.96 -8.09
C ASP A 232 1.04 -5.63 -9.07
N GLN A 233 0.89 -6.45 -10.12
CA GLN A 233 -0.13 -6.23 -11.15
C GLN A 233 -1.55 -6.13 -10.58
N LYS A 234 -1.83 -6.77 -9.45
CA LYS A 234 -3.12 -6.67 -8.75
C LYS A 234 -3.37 -5.27 -8.20
N MET A 235 -2.32 -4.44 -7.99
CA MET A 235 -2.51 -3.04 -7.60
C MET A 235 -3.08 -2.22 -8.76
N VAL A 236 -2.65 -2.48 -9.99
CA VAL A 236 -3.26 -1.89 -11.19
C VAL A 236 -4.72 -2.28 -11.30
N ASP A 237 -5.04 -3.56 -11.09
CA ASP A 237 -6.42 -4.06 -11.15
C ASP A 237 -7.29 -3.39 -10.07
N LEU A 238 -6.78 -3.23 -8.85
CA LEU A 238 -7.47 -2.54 -7.76
C LEU A 238 -7.73 -1.06 -8.10
N ILE A 239 -6.74 -0.36 -8.66
CA ILE A 239 -6.89 1.04 -9.06
C ILE A 239 -7.99 1.17 -10.12
N LEU A 240 -7.99 0.31 -11.14
CA LEU A 240 -9.01 0.32 -12.18
C LEU A 240 -10.40 -0.01 -11.65
N GLU A 241 -10.51 -0.93 -10.70
CA GLU A 241 -11.77 -1.25 -10.02
C GLU A 241 -12.28 -0.05 -9.20
N ARG A 242 -11.41 0.62 -8.42
CA ARG A 242 -11.75 1.85 -7.69
C ARG A 242 -12.18 2.98 -8.62
N ALA A 243 -11.53 3.13 -9.75
CA ALA A 243 -11.91 4.12 -10.76
C ALA A 243 -13.31 3.83 -11.33
N LYS A 244 -13.56 2.58 -11.69
CA LYS A 244 -14.85 2.14 -12.21
C LYS A 244 -16.01 2.37 -11.24
N GLU A 245 -15.80 2.14 -9.92
CA GLU A 245 -16.81 2.39 -8.88
C GLU A 245 -17.40 3.82 -8.95
N VAL A 246 -16.62 4.82 -9.36
CA VAL A 246 -17.04 6.23 -9.40
C VAL A 246 -17.34 6.74 -10.81
N GLU A 247 -16.75 6.16 -11.83
CA GLU A 247 -16.96 6.54 -13.23
C GLU A 247 -18.31 6.07 -13.75
N ASP A 248 -18.73 4.85 -13.38
CA ASP A 248 -20.02 4.26 -13.79
C ASP A 248 -21.21 4.88 -13.01
N ALA A 249 -20.98 5.50 -11.87
CA ALA A 249 -22.00 6.16 -11.05
C ALA A 249 -22.32 7.60 -11.47
N ASN A 250 -21.64 8.15 -12.46
CA ASN A 250 -21.72 9.54 -12.93
C ASN A 250 -21.97 9.64 -14.45
#